data_f51762835c663de1c2877a5dccca3536
#
_entry.id   f51762835c663de1c2877a5dccca3536
#
_cell.length_a   1.000
_cell.length_b   1.000
_cell.length_c   1.000
_cell.angle_alpha   90.00
_cell.angle_beta   90.00
_cell.angle_gamma   90.00
#
_symmetry.space_group_name_H-M   'P 1'
#
loop_
_entity.id
_entity.type
_entity.pdbx_description
1 polymer ?
#
loop_
_entity_poly.entity_id
_entity_poly.type
_entity_poly.pdbx_seq_one_letter_code
_entity_poly.pdbx_strand_id
1 'polypeptide(L)'
;MFWGPRGSVSADVPVGGLGGQFWGVEGVSVKMFLRGRPITMYVPSGLGPVRAELPPERLQLDWVYGYRGRDSRSNLHVLGSGELVYFIACVVVLLQLPARRQRHYLRHSDCVRCLAVHPDRLRVATGQAAGVDKDGKPLQPIVHIWDSATLQTLQQIGLGSFERGVGSLAFSTDQGAFLCVVDDSNEHMMSVWDCARGTKQAEVKSTNESVLTVEFNPRDSSSIISSGKSHVYFWTWSGNGLTKKQGIFGKYKKPKFIQCFIFDAAGAVLTGDSEGNILTWTPSPGKGGKEMYQIGQQTRAHEGSVFALCRRRDGTVLSGGGKDRRVLSWSPELQLLHEVELPESFGAVRTIAEGPGEELLVGTTRNALLRGTLGSGFTPIVQGHTDEVWGLATHPKLCRFLTCGHDRQLCLWDGSEHALAWSLGLEVRGGLNWGGGVWGGREIGLWGV
;
A
#
# COMPACT_ATOMS: atom_id res chain seq x y z
N MET A 1 -5.24 -11.50 -4.72
CA MET A 1 -6.33 -10.92 -3.89
C MET A 1 -6.30 -11.63 -2.56
N PHE A 2 -5.79 -10.99 -1.55
CA PHE A 2 -5.89 -11.53 -0.20
C PHE A 2 -7.34 -11.39 0.27
N TRP A 3 -7.87 -12.41 0.90
CA TRP A 3 -9.11 -12.35 1.62
C TRP A 3 -8.94 -11.34 2.75
N GLY A 4 -9.50 -10.14 2.59
CA GLY A 4 -9.68 -9.26 3.72
C GLY A 4 -10.71 -9.87 4.68
N PRO A 5 -10.84 -9.38 5.93
CA PRO A 5 -11.76 -9.92 6.94
C PRO A 5 -13.25 -9.92 6.58
N ARG A 6 -13.62 -9.57 5.36
CA ARG A 6 -14.95 -9.83 4.78
C ARG A 6 -15.20 -11.27 4.40
N GLY A 7 -14.26 -12.16 4.58
CA GLY A 7 -14.47 -13.59 4.59
C GLY A 7 -15.14 -14.10 5.88
N SER A 8 -15.54 -13.23 6.80
CA SER A 8 -16.60 -13.62 7.71
C SER A 8 -17.82 -13.86 6.84
N VAL A 9 -18.11 -15.10 6.56
CA VAL A 9 -19.45 -15.55 6.25
C VAL A 9 -20.27 -14.99 7.42
N SER A 10 -20.89 -13.82 7.25
CA SER A 10 -21.91 -13.39 8.18
C SER A 10 -23.02 -14.39 7.99
N ALA A 11 -23.19 -15.23 8.97
CA ALA A 11 -24.23 -16.25 8.96
C ALA A 11 -25.62 -15.66 9.17
N ASP A 12 -25.80 -14.39 8.87
CA ASP A 12 -27.09 -13.74 8.70
C ASP A 12 -27.59 -13.83 7.26
N VAL A 13 -27.29 -14.95 6.56
CA VAL A 13 -28.12 -15.37 5.44
C VAL A 13 -29.26 -16.16 6.07
N PRO A 14 -30.45 -15.57 6.23
CA PRO A 14 -31.60 -16.36 6.58
C PRO A 14 -31.78 -17.39 5.48
N VAL A 15 -31.76 -18.64 5.82
CA VAL A 15 -32.03 -19.78 4.92
C VAL A 15 -33.43 -19.68 4.25
N GLY A 16 -34.16 -18.62 4.52
CA GLY A 16 -35.55 -18.38 4.09
C GLY A 16 -35.74 -17.24 3.05
N GLY A 17 -34.71 -16.73 2.36
CA GLY A 17 -34.90 -15.55 1.48
C GLY A 17 -34.29 -15.60 0.11
N LEU A 18 -33.48 -16.58 -0.23
CA LEU A 18 -32.96 -16.75 -1.58
C LEU A 18 -33.80 -17.84 -2.27
N GLY A 19 -34.65 -17.45 -3.23
CA GLY A 19 -35.36 -18.33 -4.16
C GLY A 19 -34.41 -19.07 -5.10
N GLY A 20 -33.42 -19.74 -4.55
CA GLY A 20 -32.55 -20.69 -5.23
C GLY A 20 -33.17 -22.08 -5.13
N GLN A 21 -33.66 -22.59 -6.23
CA GLN A 21 -34.20 -23.96 -6.33
C GLN A 21 -33.14 -24.97 -5.86
N PHE A 22 -33.39 -25.62 -4.74
CA PHE A 22 -32.67 -26.81 -4.33
C PHE A 22 -33.14 -27.99 -5.23
N TRP A 23 -32.26 -28.43 -6.12
CA TRP A 23 -32.46 -29.69 -6.83
C TRP A 23 -31.70 -30.79 -6.08
N GLY A 24 -32.40 -31.59 -5.34
CA GLY A 24 -31.85 -32.80 -4.77
C GLY A 24 -31.77 -33.89 -5.83
N VAL A 25 -30.55 -34.37 -6.10
CA VAL A 25 -30.24 -35.73 -6.57
C VAL A 25 -28.75 -35.99 -6.37
N GLU A 26 -28.34 -37.18 -6.04
CA GLU A 26 -27.00 -37.71 -5.78
C GLU A 26 -25.82 -36.87 -6.35
N GLY A 27 -25.09 -36.20 -5.46
CA GLY A 27 -24.05 -35.26 -5.82
C GLY A 27 -24.46 -33.80 -5.56
N VAL A 28 -24.71 -33.46 -4.28
CA VAL A 28 -25.19 -32.12 -3.92
C VAL A 28 -24.07 -31.10 -4.14
N SER A 29 -24.27 -30.20 -5.08
CA SER A 29 -23.44 -29.01 -5.22
C SER A 29 -24.22 -27.77 -4.79
N VAL A 30 -23.59 -26.90 -4.03
CA VAL A 30 -24.12 -25.60 -3.65
C VAL A 30 -23.50 -24.54 -4.53
N LYS A 31 -24.30 -23.80 -5.29
CA LYS A 31 -23.87 -22.64 -6.03
C LYS A 31 -24.04 -21.40 -5.16
N MET A 32 -22.96 -20.67 -4.94
CA MET A 32 -22.98 -19.37 -4.27
C MET A 32 -22.33 -18.31 -5.16
N PHE A 33 -22.76 -17.09 -4.99
CA PHE A 33 -22.16 -15.97 -5.69
C PHE A 33 -21.22 -15.23 -4.72
N LEU A 34 -19.93 -15.16 -5.08
CA LEU A 34 -18.95 -14.39 -4.33
C LEU A 34 -18.50 -13.22 -5.23
N ARG A 35 -18.79 -11.99 -4.82
CA ARG A 35 -18.50 -10.78 -5.61
C ARG A 35 -19.01 -10.88 -7.07
N GLY A 36 -20.22 -11.38 -7.26
CA GLY A 36 -20.84 -11.52 -8.58
C GLY A 36 -20.34 -12.70 -9.43
N ARG A 37 -19.39 -13.50 -8.92
CA ARG A 37 -18.91 -14.71 -9.59
C ARG A 37 -19.57 -15.96 -9.01
N PRO A 38 -20.15 -16.84 -9.83
CA PRO A 38 -20.70 -18.10 -9.36
C PRO A 38 -19.56 -19.05 -8.95
N ILE A 39 -19.62 -19.55 -7.73
CA ILE A 39 -18.75 -20.62 -7.23
C ILE A 39 -19.62 -21.84 -6.94
N THR A 40 -19.22 -22.99 -7.46
CA THR A 40 -19.89 -24.24 -7.17
C THR A 40 -19.06 -25.03 -6.15
N MET A 41 -19.64 -25.33 -5.02
CA MET A 41 -19.05 -26.21 -4.01
C MET A 41 -19.78 -27.57 -4.02
N TYR A 42 -19.01 -28.64 -4.02
CA TYR A 42 -19.52 -29.98 -3.99
C TYR A 42 -19.48 -30.48 -2.55
N VAL A 43 -20.63 -31.03 -2.10
CA VAL A 43 -20.73 -31.65 -0.77
C VAL A 43 -20.14 -33.06 -0.85
N PRO A 44 -19.17 -33.45 -0.01
CA PRO A 44 -18.59 -34.78 -0.01
C PRO A 44 -19.66 -35.83 0.30
N SER A 45 -19.62 -36.97 -0.41
CA SER A 45 -20.45 -38.12 -0.09
C SER A 45 -20.11 -38.64 1.31
N GLY A 46 -21.12 -38.79 2.17
CA GLY A 46 -20.93 -39.24 3.54
C GLY A 46 -20.89 -38.12 4.59
N LEU A 47 -21.16 -36.88 4.20
CA LEU A 47 -21.40 -35.80 5.16
C LEU A 47 -22.73 -36.11 5.89
N GLY A 48 -22.68 -36.16 7.23
CA GLY A 48 -23.87 -36.23 8.06
C GLY A 48 -24.76 -35.00 7.90
N PRO A 49 -25.89 -34.89 8.57
CA PRO A 49 -26.80 -33.77 8.44
C PRO A 49 -26.04 -32.45 8.73
N VAL A 50 -26.05 -31.55 7.76
CA VAL A 50 -25.40 -30.21 7.87
C VAL A 50 -26.19 -29.42 8.93
N ARG A 51 -25.53 -29.07 10.01
CA ARG A 51 -26.07 -28.13 11.00
C ARG A 51 -26.01 -26.73 10.43
N ALA A 52 -27.14 -26.07 10.33
CA ALA A 52 -27.25 -24.69 9.88
C ALA A 52 -26.88 -23.67 11.00
N GLU A 53 -26.54 -24.16 12.18
CA GLU A 53 -26.15 -23.32 13.31
C GLU A 53 -24.74 -22.78 13.12
N LEU A 54 -24.56 -21.51 13.47
CA LEU A 54 -23.23 -20.88 13.49
C LEU A 54 -22.34 -21.59 14.50
N PRO A 55 -21.07 -21.87 14.17
CA PRO A 55 -20.13 -22.37 15.17
C PRO A 55 -19.99 -21.33 16.31
N PRO A 56 -19.90 -21.80 17.57
CA PRO A 56 -19.71 -20.90 18.72
C PRO A 56 -18.38 -20.18 18.69
N GLU A 57 -17.38 -20.75 18.01
CA GLU A 57 -16.06 -20.17 17.86
C GLU A 57 -16.05 -19.10 16.77
N ARG A 58 -15.28 -18.05 16.99
CA ARG A 58 -15.04 -16.99 16.01
C ARG A 58 -13.60 -17.03 15.54
N LEU A 59 -13.38 -16.79 14.24
CA LEU A 59 -12.06 -16.61 13.70
C LEU A 59 -11.48 -15.27 14.18
N GLN A 60 -10.28 -15.30 14.72
CA GLN A 60 -9.50 -14.13 15.08
C GLN A 60 -8.30 -14.03 14.13
N LEU A 61 -8.04 -12.83 13.59
CA LEU A 61 -6.85 -12.59 12.79
C LEU A 61 -5.62 -12.56 13.72
N ASP A 62 -4.72 -13.49 13.53
CA ASP A 62 -3.48 -13.60 14.27
C ASP A 62 -2.31 -12.96 13.50
N TRP A 63 -2.12 -13.36 12.24
CA TRP A 63 -1.00 -12.91 11.43
C TRP A 63 -1.39 -12.66 9.98
N VAL A 64 -0.80 -11.62 9.38
CA VAL A 64 -0.91 -11.30 7.96
C VAL A 64 0.44 -11.53 7.30
N TYR A 65 0.49 -12.49 6.37
CA TYR A 65 1.68 -12.76 5.56
C TYR A 65 1.69 -11.85 4.34
N GLY A 66 2.82 -11.18 4.12
CA GLY A 66 3.05 -10.35 2.96
C GLY A 66 2.93 -8.85 3.21
N TYR A 67 3.23 -8.10 2.17
CA TYR A 67 3.30 -6.67 2.09
C TYR A 67 2.74 -6.22 0.74
N ARG A 68 2.07 -5.08 0.67
CA ARG A 68 1.61 -4.52 -0.59
C ARG A 68 2.61 -3.49 -1.11
N GLY A 69 3.53 -3.93 -1.99
CA GLY A 69 4.56 -3.06 -2.58
C GLY A 69 4.34 -2.80 -4.06
N ARG A 70 3.80 -3.79 -4.80
CA ARG A 70 3.70 -3.74 -6.26
C ARG A 70 2.95 -2.52 -6.80
N ASP A 71 1.83 -2.16 -6.20
CA ASP A 71 0.88 -1.14 -6.67
C ASP A 71 0.60 -0.03 -5.64
N SER A 72 1.35 0.01 -4.53
CA SER A 72 1.25 1.04 -3.50
C SER A 72 2.43 2.01 -3.54
N ARG A 73 2.28 3.14 -2.86
CA ARG A 73 3.33 4.15 -2.64
C ARG A 73 3.38 4.51 -1.17
N SER A 74 4.57 4.85 -0.69
CA SER A 74 4.79 5.28 0.71
C SER A 74 4.10 4.37 1.74
N ASN A 75 4.06 3.06 1.45
CA ASN A 75 3.36 2.07 2.28
C ASN A 75 4.30 1.48 3.34
N LEU A 76 5.06 2.30 4.03
CA LEU A 76 5.92 1.87 5.12
C LEU A 76 6.35 3.07 5.95
N HIS A 77 6.02 3.06 7.24
CA HIS A 77 6.46 4.10 8.19
C HIS A 77 6.85 3.46 9.51
N VAL A 78 7.65 4.21 10.30
CA VAL A 78 8.04 3.82 11.66
C VAL A 78 7.30 4.72 12.65
N LEU A 79 6.52 4.13 13.53
CA LEU A 79 5.77 4.83 14.58
C LEU A 79 6.67 5.24 15.76
N GLY A 80 6.15 6.08 16.65
CA GLY A 80 6.85 6.46 17.88
C GLY A 80 7.15 5.28 18.81
N SER A 81 6.35 4.23 18.76
CA SER A 81 6.55 2.96 19.46
C SER A 81 7.70 2.09 18.89
N GLY A 82 8.23 2.45 17.73
CA GLY A 82 9.18 1.64 16.96
C GLY A 82 8.51 0.53 16.11
N GLU A 83 7.19 0.41 16.15
CA GLU A 83 6.47 -0.50 15.27
C GLU A 83 6.47 -0.01 13.83
N LEU A 84 6.55 -0.94 12.89
CA LEU A 84 6.35 -0.66 11.47
C LEU A 84 4.87 -0.64 11.16
N VAL A 85 4.41 0.39 10.48
CA VAL A 85 3.02 0.46 10.01
C VAL A 85 2.99 0.41 8.49
N TYR A 86 2.15 -0.48 7.96
CA TYR A 86 1.89 -0.65 6.54
C TYR A 86 0.51 -1.25 6.32
N PHE A 87 0.01 -1.22 5.10
CA PHE A 87 -1.28 -1.83 4.78
C PHE A 87 -1.18 -2.92 3.72
N ILE A 88 -2.10 -3.86 3.80
CA ILE A 88 -2.34 -4.90 2.81
C ILE A 88 -3.84 -5.16 2.72
N ALA A 89 -4.41 -5.09 1.53
CA ALA A 89 -5.87 -5.15 1.32
C ALA A 89 -6.60 -4.12 2.21
N CYS A 90 -7.54 -4.56 3.06
CA CYS A 90 -8.29 -3.71 3.98
C CYS A 90 -7.72 -3.69 5.42
N VAL A 91 -6.57 -4.31 5.62
CA VAL A 91 -5.91 -4.41 6.93
C VAL A 91 -4.73 -3.45 7.00
N VAL A 92 -4.61 -2.70 8.09
CA VAL A 92 -3.39 -1.99 8.42
C VAL A 92 -2.66 -2.78 9.50
N VAL A 93 -1.41 -3.12 9.23
CA VAL A 93 -0.56 -3.96 10.09
C VAL A 93 0.40 -3.07 10.86
N LEU A 94 0.49 -3.29 12.17
CA LEU A 94 1.52 -2.73 13.04
C LEU A 94 2.43 -3.89 13.46
N LEU A 95 3.65 -3.90 12.95
CA LEU A 95 4.61 -4.99 13.16
C LEU A 95 5.69 -4.57 14.15
N GLN A 96 5.78 -5.28 15.25
CA GLN A 96 6.86 -5.15 16.25
C GLN A 96 7.96 -6.16 15.95
N LEU A 97 9.06 -5.71 15.39
CA LEU A 97 10.16 -6.57 14.95
C LEU A 97 10.81 -7.38 16.06
N PRO A 98 11.22 -6.80 17.22
CA PRO A 98 11.90 -7.55 18.26
C PRO A 98 11.06 -8.70 18.82
N ALA A 99 9.75 -8.47 18.98
CA ALA A 99 8.84 -9.44 19.57
C ALA A 99 8.14 -10.33 18.53
N ARG A 100 8.35 -10.09 17.25
CA ARG A 100 7.63 -10.76 16.15
C ARG A 100 6.13 -10.82 16.40
N ARG A 101 5.52 -9.66 16.67
CA ARG A 101 4.08 -9.52 16.94
C ARG A 101 3.45 -8.57 15.96
N GLN A 102 2.23 -8.89 15.55
CA GLN A 102 1.40 -8.00 14.76
C GLN A 102 0.18 -7.54 15.55
N ARG A 103 -0.18 -6.28 15.37
CA ARG A 103 -1.48 -5.72 15.73
C ARG A 103 -2.16 -5.22 14.46
N HIS A 104 -3.48 -5.25 14.42
CA HIS A 104 -4.22 -5.02 13.19
C HIS A 104 -5.30 -3.97 13.40
N TYR A 105 -5.32 -2.94 12.55
CA TYR A 105 -6.45 -2.03 12.44
C TYR A 105 -7.39 -2.54 11.34
N LEU A 106 -8.62 -2.92 11.71
CA LEU A 106 -9.57 -3.69 10.90
C LEU A 106 -10.87 -2.93 10.58
N ARG A 107 -10.86 -1.59 10.65
CA ARG A 107 -12.09 -0.79 10.50
C ARG A 107 -12.42 -0.42 9.05
N HIS A 108 -11.51 -0.65 8.12
CA HIS A 108 -11.76 -0.39 6.72
C HIS A 108 -12.68 -1.44 6.10
N SER A 109 -13.64 -0.96 5.34
CA SER A 109 -14.62 -1.80 4.63
C SER A 109 -14.14 -2.20 3.24
N ASP A 110 -13.11 -1.57 2.69
CA ASP A 110 -12.45 -1.95 1.42
C ASP A 110 -10.94 -1.69 1.46
N CYS A 111 -10.26 -1.97 0.34
CA CYS A 111 -8.82 -1.86 0.23
C CYS A 111 -8.31 -0.48 0.63
N VAL A 112 -7.38 -0.45 1.57
CA VAL A 112 -6.61 0.76 1.89
C VAL A 112 -5.72 1.11 0.70
N ARG A 113 -5.68 2.39 0.34
CA ARG A 113 -4.94 2.90 -0.81
C ARG A 113 -3.76 3.78 -0.42
N CYS A 114 -3.88 4.48 0.69
CA CYS A 114 -2.88 5.41 1.18
C CYS A 114 -2.86 5.46 2.70
N LEU A 115 -1.73 5.87 3.24
CA LEU A 115 -1.45 5.97 4.66
C LEU A 115 -0.55 7.18 4.90
N ALA A 116 -0.83 7.94 5.96
CA ALA A 116 0.02 9.01 6.46
C ALA A 116 0.15 8.91 7.97
N VAL A 117 1.33 9.19 8.49
CA VAL A 117 1.59 9.23 9.93
C VAL A 117 1.61 10.68 10.38
N HIS A 118 0.88 10.96 11.43
CA HIS A 118 0.82 12.29 12.04
C HIS A 118 2.19 12.69 12.64
N PRO A 119 2.54 13.98 12.72
CA PRO A 119 3.81 14.43 13.29
C PRO A 119 4.12 13.94 14.71
N ASP A 120 3.11 13.64 15.53
CA ASP A 120 3.28 13.03 16.86
C ASP A 120 3.72 11.56 16.83
N ARG A 121 3.68 10.92 15.66
CA ARG A 121 3.97 9.50 15.42
C ARG A 121 3.10 8.51 16.22
N LEU A 122 1.96 8.96 16.72
CA LEU A 122 0.96 8.15 17.42
C LEU A 122 -0.33 8.01 16.61
N ARG A 123 -0.75 9.08 15.94
CA ARG A 123 -1.95 9.07 15.11
C ARG A 123 -1.60 8.72 13.66
N VAL A 124 -2.49 7.99 13.03
CA VAL A 124 -2.35 7.54 11.64
C VAL A 124 -3.62 7.84 10.88
N ALA A 125 -3.49 8.33 9.65
CA ALA A 125 -4.59 8.47 8.71
C ALA A 125 -4.49 7.41 7.62
N THR A 126 -5.60 6.77 7.31
CA THR A 126 -5.69 5.75 6.25
C THR A 126 -6.92 5.98 5.39
N GLY A 127 -6.72 5.97 4.08
CA GLY A 127 -7.77 6.17 3.08
C GLY A 127 -8.05 4.91 2.29
N GLN A 128 -9.33 4.62 2.06
CA GLN A 128 -9.77 3.41 1.35
C GLN A 128 -10.36 3.71 -0.04
N ALA A 129 -10.42 2.68 -0.87
CA ALA A 129 -11.16 2.68 -2.11
C ALA A 129 -12.68 2.61 -1.88
N ALA A 130 -13.45 3.01 -2.89
CA ALA A 130 -14.84 2.64 -2.97
C ALA A 130 -14.97 1.12 -3.11
N GLY A 131 -15.91 0.53 -2.40
CA GLY A 131 -16.18 -0.88 -2.43
C GLY A 131 -17.64 -1.19 -2.61
N VAL A 132 -18.00 -2.44 -2.40
CA VAL A 132 -19.38 -2.89 -2.36
C VAL A 132 -19.62 -3.71 -1.10
N ASP A 133 -20.79 -3.58 -0.51
CA ASP A 133 -21.20 -4.42 0.62
C ASP A 133 -21.57 -5.84 0.19
N LYS A 134 -22.02 -6.66 1.13
CA LYS A 134 -22.47 -8.04 0.88
C LYS A 134 -23.64 -8.12 -0.11
N ASP A 135 -24.46 -7.09 -0.16
CA ASP A 135 -25.66 -7.00 -1.00
C ASP A 135 -25.39 -6.34 -2.36
N GLY A 136 -24.10 -6.01 -2.63
CA GLY A 136 -23.67 -5.37 -3.86
C GLY A 136 -23.91 -3.85 -3.89
N LYS A 137 -24.28 -3.23 -2.76
CA LYS A 137 -24.46 -1.77 -2.69
C LYS A 137 -23.11 -1.08 -2.61
N PRO A 138 -22.92 0.04 -3.31
CA PRO A 138 -21.70 0.81 -3.23
C PRO A 138 -21.40 1.28 -1.80
N LEU A 139 -20.19 1.01 -1.33
CA LEU A 139 -19.63 1.59 -0.11
C LEU A 139 -18.80 2.81 -0.47
N GLN A 140 -19.02 3.89 0.23
CA GLN A 140 -18.32 5.13 -0.04
C GLN A 140 -16.89 5.09 0.48
N PRO A 141 -15.92 5.68 -0.25
CA PRO A 141 -14.57 5.85 0.26
C PRO A 141 -14.58 6.79 1.48
N ILE A 142 -13.69 6.53 2.40
CA ILE A 142 -13.57 7.27 3.64
C ILE A 142 -12.11 7.29 4.11
N VAL A 143 -11.76 8.32 4.85
CA VAL A 143 -10.50 8.39 5.60
C VAL A 143 -10.79 8.15 7.07
N HIS A 144 -10.02 7.27 7.70
CA HIS A 144 -9.99 7.11 9.15
C HIS A 144 -8.73 7.73 9.71
N ILE A 145 -8.88 8.57 10.75
CA ILE A 145 -7.79 8.98 11.65
C ILE A 145 -7.95 8.14 12.91
N TRP A 146 -6.91 7.43 13.30
CA TRP A 146 -6.95 6.50 14.41
C TRP A 146 -5.66 6.53 15.24
N ASP A 147 -5.77 6.11 16.48
CA ASP A 147 -4.67 6.03 17.45
C ASP A 147 -3.95 4.69 17.33
N SER A 148 -2.63 4.71 17.13
CA SER A 148 -1.83 3.50 16.93
C SER A 148 -1.62 2.69 18.21
N ALA A 149 -1.74 3.30 19.39
CA ALA A 149 -1.61 2.60 20.66
C ALA A 149 -2.87 1.79 20.97
N THR A 150 -4.05 2.41 20.81
CA THR A 150 -5.35 1.81 21.17
C THR A 150 -6.09 1.15 20.01
N LEU A 151 -5.69 1.43 18.76
CA LEU A 151 -6.38 1.05 17.53
C LEU A 151 -7.83 1.59 17.44
N GLN A 152 -8.13 2.65 18.17
CA GLN A 152 -9.44 3.31 18.12
C GLN A 152 -9.49 4.33 17.00
N THR A 153 -10.59 4.35 16.26
CA THR A 153 -10.88 5.40 15.30
C THR A 153 -11.23 6.68 16.07
N LEU A 154 -10.45 7.73 15.86
CA LEU A 154 -10.65 9.04 16.48
C LEU A 154 -11.58 9.90 15.64
N GLN A 155 -11.42 9.87 14.30
CA GLN A 155 -12.22 10.67 13.39
C GLN A 155 -12.42 9.93 12.06
N GLN A 156 -13.55 10.19 11.42
CA GLN A 156 -13.87 9.76 10.06
C GLN A 156 -14.08 10.98 9.18
N ILE A 157 -13.39 11.03 8.05
CA ILE A 157 -13.37 12.19 7.16
C ILE A 157 -13.88 11.81 5.78
N GLY A 158 -14.69 12.70 5.20
CA GLY A 158 -15.04 12.68 3.79
C GLY A 158 -16.10 11.68 3.38
N LEU A 159 -16.91 11.16 4.32
CA LEU A 159 -18.04 10.30 3.97
C LEU A 159 -19.00 11.08 3.03
N GLY A 160 -19.23 10.52 1.84
CA GLY A 160 -20.04 11.15 0.79
C GLY A 160 -19.34 12.24 -0.04
N SER A 161 -18.06 12.53 0.25
CA SER A 161 -17.28 13.55 -0.47
C SER A 161 -16.35 12.96 -1.53
N PHE A 162 -15.96 11.70 -1.42
CA PHE A 162 -15.04 11.04 -2.35
C PHE A 162 -15.81 10.09 -3.28
N GLU A 163 -15.38 10.00 -4.55
CA GLU A 163 -16.10 9.19 -5.54
C GLU A 163 -15.61 7.75 -5.62
N ARG A 164 -14.34 7.52 -6.00
CA ARG A 164 -13.79 6.19 -6.30
C ARG A 164 -12.85 5.68 -5.23
N GLY A 165 -12.26 6.57 -4.48
CA GLY A 165 -11.26 6.23 -3.48
C GLY A 165 -10.46 7.43 -3.03
N VAL A 166 -9.61 7.19 -2.07
CA VAL A 166 -8.64 8.18 -1.59
C VAL A 166 -7.27 7.82 -2.17
N GLY A 167 -6.71 8.72 -2.99
CA GLY A 167 -5.46 8.47 -3.71
C GLY A 167 -4.21 8.80 -2.90
N SER A 168 -4.23 9.89 -2.15
CA SER A 168 -3.10 10.33 -1.33
C SER A 168 -3.54 11.16 -0.13
N LEU A 169 -2.76 11.11 0.95
CA LEU A 169 -3.00 11.78 2.23
C LEU A 169 -1.72 12.44 2.74
N ALA A 170 -1.85 13.60 3.39
CA ALA A 170 -0.76 14.20 4.15
C ALA A 170 -1.29 15.01 5.33
N PHE A 171 -0.67 14.87 6.49
CA PHE A 171 -0.92 15.76 7.63
C PHE A 171 -0.15 17.07 7.46
N SER A 172 -0.74 18.15 7.96
CA SER A 172 -0.06 19.42 8.06
C SER A 172 1.09 19.37 9.07
N THR A 173 2.08 20.22 8.86
CA THR A 173 3.31 20.21 9.66
C THR A 173 3.18 21.00 10.97
N ASP A 174 2.13 21.82 11.11
CA ASP A 174 1.76 22.56 12.30
C ASP A 174 1.01 21.67 13.30
N GLN A 175 1.70 20.75 13.94
CA GLN A 175 1.12 19.80 14.90
C GLN A 175 0.05 18.86 14.30
N GLY A 176 -0.04 18.74 12.99
CA GLY A 176 -0.97 17.85 12.31
C GLY A 176 -2.44 18.23 12.42
N ALA A 177 -2.73 19.51 12.66
CA ALA A 177 -4.09 20.00 12.85
C ALA A 177 -4.99 19.76 11.63
N PHE A 178 -4.40 19.71 10.43
CA PHE A 178 -5.10 19.53 9.18
C PHE A 178 -4.61 18.31 8.41
N LEU A 179 -5.50 17.78 7.58
CA LEU A 179 -5.22 16.68 6.65
C LEU A 179 -5.56 17.12 5.23
N CYS A 180 -4.58 17.07 4.34
CA CYS A 180 -4.81 17.19 2.91
C CYS A 180 -5.15 15.83 2.32
N VAL A 181 -6.21 15.76 1.54
CA VAL A 181 -6.72 14.56 0.90
C VAL A 181 -6.86 14.80 -0.59
N VAL A 182 -6.32 13.92 -1.41
CA VAL A 182 -6.57 13.88 -2.84
C VAL A 182 -7.39 12.63 -3.15
N ASP A 183 -8.56 12.81 -3.75
CA ASP A 183 -9.41 11.69 -4.15
C ASP A 183 -8.98 11.06 -5.48
N ASP A 184 -9.55 9.92 -5.80
CA ASP A 184 -9.29 9.17 -7.05
C ASP A 184 -10.42 9.41 -8.08
N SER A 185 -11.06 10.59 -8.05
CA SER A 185 -12.04 11.04 -9.05
C SER A 185 -11.35 11.42 -10.36
N ASN A 186 -12.12 11.66 -11.41
CA ASN A 186 -11.57 12.13 -12.70
C ASN A 186 -10.89 13.51 -12.60
N GLU A 187 -11.28 14.30 -11.62
CA GLU A 187 -10.77 15.66 -11.40
C GLU A 187 -9.68 15.71 -10.34
N HIS A 188 -9.42 14.58 -9.66
CA HIS A 188 -8.52 14.47 -8.52
C HIS A 188 -8.69 15.64 -7.56
N MET A 189 -9.90 15.72 -6.94
CA MET A 189 -10.24 16.79 -6.03
C MET A 189 -9.27 16.79 -4.86
N MET A 190 -8.66 17.94 -4.61
CA MET A 190 -7.81 18.17 -3.43
C MET A 190 -8.62 18.92 -2.39
N SER A 191 -8.65 18.41 -1.18
CA SER A 191 -9.38 18.99 -0.06
C SER A 191 -8.54 19.02 1.21
N VAL A 192 -8.71 20.06 2.01
CA VAL A 192 -8.06 20.21 3.31
C VAL A 192 -9.12 20.10 4.41
N TRP A 193 -8.86 19.30 5.41
CA TRP A 193 -9.80 18.95 6.48
C TRP A 193 -9.23 19.25 7.86
N ASP A 194 -10.04 19.76 8.75
CA ASP A 194 -9.73 19.86 10.18
C ASP A 194 -9.79 18.47 10.81
N CYS A 195 -8.67 18.00 11.35
CA CYS A 195 -8.55 16.64 11.89
C CYS A 195 -9.39 16.43 13.16
N ALA A 196 -9.61 17.46 13.96
CA ALA A 196 -10.37 17.35 15.21
C ALA A 196 -11.87 17.39 14.97
N ARG A 197 -12.31 18.29 14.06
CA ARG A 197 -13.73 18.51 13.78
C ARG A 197 -14.26 17.62 12.65
N GLY A 198 -13.39 17.07 11.81
CA GLY A 198 -13.78 16.34 10.61
C GLY A 198 -14.43 17.21 9.53
N THR A 199 -14.23 18.52 9.57
CA THR A 199 -14.86 19.49 8.65
C THR A 199 -13.92 19.90 7.52
N LYS A 200 -14.47 20.00 6.30
CA LYS A 200 -13.74 20.47 5.13
C LYS A 200 -13.49 21.98 5.22
N GLN A 201 -12.24 22.39 5.10
CA GLN A 201 -11.79 23.78 5.16
C GLN A 201 -11.65 24.40 3.76
N ALA A 202 -11.09 23.63 2.82
CA ALA A 202 -10.87 24.06 1.45
C ALA A 202 -11.01 22.87 0.49
N GLU A 203 -11.38 23.17 -0.74
CA GLU A 203 -11.47 22.17 -1.81
C GLU A 203 -11.21 22.82 -3.16
N VAL A 204 -10.51 22.10 -4.04
CA VAL A 204 -10.21 22.57 -5.38
C VAL A 204 -10.02 21.40 -6.32
N LYS A 205 -10.38 21.58 -7.59
CA LYS A 205 -9.99 20.66 -8.67
C LYS A 205 -8.48 20.72 -8.89
N SER A 206 -7.81 19.58 -8.74
CA SER A 206 -6.37 19.53 -8.98
C SER A 206 -6.05 19.43 -10.46
N THR A 207 -6.38 18.32 -11.08
CA THR A 207 -6.04 18.02 -12.49
C THR A 207 -6.80 16.80 -12.95
N ASN A 208 -6.98 16.65 -14.27
CA ASN A 208 -7.53 15.42 -14.86
C ASN A 208 -6.47 14.32 -15.03
N GLU A 209 -5.20 14.63 -14.75
CA GLU A 209 -4.09 13.68 -14.83
C GLU A 209 -3.82 13.09 -13.44
N SER A 210 -3.41 11.81 -13.38
CA SER A 210 -3.19 11.09 -12.13
C SER A 210 -2.27 11.84 -11.16
N VAL A 211 -2.74 12.07 -9.95
CA VAL A 211 -1.97 12.56 -8.81
C VAL A 211 -1.47 11.34 -8.02
N LEU A 212 -0.19 11.31 -7.71
CA LEU A 212 0.45 10.16 -7.07
C LEU A 212 0.76 10.40 -5.60
N THR A 213 1.18 11.61 -5.25
CA THR A 213 1.55 11.98 -3.89
C THR A 213 1.19 13.43 -3.59
N VAL A 214 0.87 13.70 -2.34
CA VAL A 214 0.68 15.04 -1.78
C VAL A 214 1.38 15.11 -0.43
N GLU A 215 2.02 16.25 -0.13
CA GLU A 215 2.61 16.52 1.19
C GLU A 215 2.61 18.02 1.49
N PHE A 216 2.57 18.36 2.78
CA PHE A 216 2.79 19.71 3.25
C PHE A 216 4.29 20.02 3.32
N ASN A 217 4.65 21.25 3.03
CA ASN A 217 6.01 21.73 3.23
C ASN A 217 6.34 21.72 4.74
N PRO A 218 7.43 21.08 5.17
CA PRO A 218 7.77 20.96 6.59
C PRO A 218 8.12 22.30 7.27
N ARG A 219 8.36 23.36 6.50
CA ARG A 219 8.67 24.70 6.99
C ARG A 219 7.51 25.69 6.87
N ASP A 220 6.50 25.35 6.08
CA ASP A 220 5.38 26.23 5.80
C ASP A 220 4.10 25.41 5.61
N SER A 221 3.27 25.36 6.64
CA SER A 221 1.99 24.62 6.64
C SER A 221 0.96 25.19 5.67
N SER A 222 1.18 26.39 5.13
CA SER A 222 0.35 26.94 4.05
C SER A 222 0.75 26.46 2.66
N SER A 223 1.92 25.82 2.53
CA SER A 223 2.45 25.32 1.27
C SER A 223 2.26 23.82 1.15
N ILE A 224 1.58 23.38 0.10
CA ILE A 224 1.32 21.97 -0.21
C ILE A 224 1.92 21.68 -1.59
N ILE A 225 2.52 20.50 -1.75
CA ILE A 225 3.03 20.04 -3.02
C ILE A 225 2.28 18.80 -3.45
N SER A 226 1.92 18.71 -4.72
CA SER A 226 1.40 17.49 -5.32
C SER A 226 2.18 17.12 -6.58
N SER A 227 2.39 15.82 -6.79
CA SER A 227 3.07 15.31 -7.97
C SER A 227 2.31 14.16 -8.61
N GLY A 228 2.55 13.96 -9.90
CA GLY A 228 1.86 12.91 -10.63
C GLY A 228 2.29 12.78 -12.09
N LYS A 229 1.33 12.48 -12.96
CA LYS A 229 1.58 12.28 -14.39
C LYS A 229 1.97 13.63 -15.03
N SER A 230 3.25 13.74 -15.35
CA SER A 230 3.83 14.90 -16.04
C SER A 230 3.62 16.26 -15.35
N HIS A 231 3.48 16.29 -14.02
CA HIS A 231 3.33 17.56 -13.30
C HIS A 231 3.91 17.51 -11.88
N VAL A 232 4.33 18.68 -11.42
CA VAL A 232 4.51 19.04 -10.01
C VAL A 232 3.75 20.35 -9.82
N TYR A 233 2.86 20.38 -8.84
CA TYR A 233 2.11 21.57 -8.49
C TYR A 233 2.51 22.04 -7.09
N PHE A 234 2.70 23.33 -6.97
CA PHE A 234 2.97 24.05 -5.74
C PHE A 234 1.69 24.81 -5.38
N TRP A 235 1.08 24.45 -4.27
CA TRP A 235 -0.16 25.05 -3.79
C TRP A 235 0.10 25.96 -2.63
N THR A 236 -0.60 27.07 -2.59
CA THR A 236 -0.68 27.94 -1.42
C THR A 236 -2.09 27.85 -0.88
N TRP A 237 -2.21 27.43 0.36
CA TRP A 237 -3.48 27.35 1.09
C TRP A 237 -3.64 28.59 1.93
N SER A 238 -4.79 29.31 1.78
CA SER A 238 -5.11 30.51 2.53
C SER A 238 -6.62 30.55 2.80
N GLY A 239 -6.99 30.42 4.06
CA GLY A 239 -8.38 30.35 4.48
C GLY A 239 -9.12 29.18 3.83
N ASN A 240 -10.14 29.46 3.03
CA ASN A 240 -10.93 28.45 2.29
C ASN A 240 -10.45 28.23 0.85
N GLY A 241 -9.34 28.82 0.43
CA GLY A 241 -8.83 28.78 -0.94
C GLY A 241 -7.50 28.05 -1.07
N LEU A 242 -7.35 27.34 -2.19
CA LEU A 242 -6.11 26.71 -2.63
C LEU A 242 -5.70 27.28 -3.99
N THR A 243 -4.53 27.90 -4.05
CA THR A 243 -3.99 28.52 -5.28
C THR A 243 -2.87 27.68 -5.84
N LYS A 244 -2.97 27.32 -7.13
CA LYS A 244 -2.02 26.42 -7.82
C LYS A 244 -0.97 27.20 -8.61
N LYS A 245 0.30 26.82 -8.45
CA LYS A 245 1.42 27.19 -9.35
C LYS A 245 1.98 25.91 -9.96
N GLN A 246 2.21 25.89 -11.26
CA GLN A 246 2.79 24.74 -11.94
C GLN A 246 4.30 24.83 -11.98
N GLY A 247 4.99 23.73 -11.64
CA GLY A 247 6.42 23.60 -11.82
C GLY A 247 6.81 23.60 -13.30
N ILE A 248 7.86 24.35 -13.63
CA ILE A 248 8.34 24.56 -15.00
C ILE A 248 9.56 23.67 -15.25
N PHE A 249 9.45 22.78 -16.24
CA PHE A 249 10.55 21.89 -16.62
C PHE A 249 11.63 22.60 -17.45
N GLY A 250 11.32 23.75 -18.06
CA GLY A 250 12.26 24.58 -18.79
C GLY A 250 12.95 23.83 -19.93
N LYS A 251 14.29 23.77 -19.89
CA LYS A 251 15.13 23.07 -20.87
C LYS A 251 15.16 21.54 -20.72
N TYR A 252 14.62 21.03 -19.59
CA TYR A 252 14.67 19.61 -19.30
C TYR A 252 13.47 18.90 -19.92
N LYS A 253 13.69 17.64 -20.34
CA LYS A 253 12.63 16.79 -20.87
C LYS A 253 11.57 16.54 -19.79
N LYS A 254 10.32 16.80 -20.11
CA LYS A 254 9.19 16.53 -19.24
C LYS A 254 8.97 15.01 -19.09
N PRO A 255 9.12 14.43 -17.90
CA PRO A 255 8.98 12.99 -17.70
C PRO A 255 7.49 12.57 -17.75
N LYS A 256 7.26 11.27 -18.00
CA LYS A 256 5.89 10.72 -18.01
C LYS A 256 5.25 10.76 -16.63
N PHE A 257 6.03 10.47 -15.58
CA PHE A 257 5.58 10.52 -14.19
C PHE A 257 6.64 11.13 -13.28
N ILE A 258 6.20 11.90 -12.29
CA ILE A 258 6.93 12.21 -11.09
C ILE A 258 6.46 11.22 -10.04
N GLN A 259 7.33 10.30 -9.64
CA GLN A 259 6.96 9.10 -8.87
C GLN A 259 6.90 9.34 -7.36
N CYS A 260 7.79 10.19 -6.87
CA CYS A 260 7.95 10.52 -5.45
C CYS A 260 8.58 11.89 -5.30
N PHE A 261 8.50 12.46 -4.12
CA PHE A 261 9.27 13.65 -3.77
C PHE A 261 9.52 13.72 -2.25
N ILE A 262 10.49 14.51 -1.88
CA ILE A 262 10.86 14.85 -0.49
C ILE A 262 11.23 16.32 -0.42
N PHE A 263 11.39 16.81 0.80
CA PHE A 263 11.94 18.13 1.09
C PHE A 263 13.38 18.00 1.60
N ASP A 264 14.27 18.83 1.12
CA ASP A 264 15.61 18.96 1.69
C ASP A 264 15.59 19.69 3.05
N ALA A 265 16.79 19.90 3.62
CA ALA A 265 16.93 20.63 4.88
C ALA A 265 16.53 22.10 4.78
N ALA A 266 16.57 22.70 3.60
CA ALA A 266 16.18 24.08 3.33
C ALA A 266 14.69 24.24 3.00
N GLY A 267 13.96 23.13 2.82
CA GLY A 267 12.55 23.11 2.39
C GLY A 267 12.40 23.14 0.85
N ALA A 268 13.50 23.02 0.10
CA ALA A 268 13.43 22.84 -1.34
C ALA A 268 12.93 21.43 -1.69
N VAL A 269 12.29 21.29 -2.84
CA VAL A 269 11.66 20.04 -3.26
C VAL A 269 12.59 19.24 -4.16
N LEU A 270 12.82 17.98 -3.81
CA LEU A 270 13.50 17.01 -4.65
C LEU A 270 12.48 15.99 -5.15
N THR A 271 12.41 15.77 -6.46
CA THR A 271 11.49 14.80 -7.05
C THR A 271 12.22 13.70 -7.77
N GLY A 272 11.70 12.47 -7.68
CA GLY A 272 12.13 11.33 -8.48
C GLY A 272 11.19 11.09 -9.67
N ASP A 273 11.76 10.95 -10.87
CA ASP A 273 10.98 10.80 -12.09
C ASP A 273 10.96 9.38 -12.67
N SER A 274 10.13 9.17 -13.69
CA SER A 274 10.02 7.89 -14.41
C SER A 274 11.20 7.58 -15.33
N GLU A 275 12.05 8.56 -15.58
CA GLU A 275 13.25 8.42 -16.44
C GLU A 275 14.50 8.08 -15.62
N GLY A 276 14.41 8.09 -14.28
CA GLY A 276 15.51 7.76 -13.36
C GLY A 276 16.32 8.96 -12.89
N ASN A 277 15.76 10.17 -12.97
CA ASN A 277 16.44 11.36 -12.52
C ASN A 277 15.87 11.85 -11.18
N ILE A 278 16.74 12.47 -10.39
CA ILE A 278 16.37 13.34 -9.27
C ILE A 278 16.40 14.77 -9.77
N LEU A 279 15.29 15.50 -9.58
CA LEU A 279 15.15 16.90 -10.00
C LEU A 279 15.01 17.78 -8.77
N THR A 280 15.84 18.83 -8.66
CA THR A 280 15.74 19.82 -7.59
C THR A 280 14.94 21.02 -8.07
N TRP A 281 13.95 21.43 -7.30
CA TRP A 281 13.06 22.54 -7.63
C TRP A 281 13.42 23.77 -6.81
N THR A 282 13.62 24.90 -7.48
CA THR A 282 13.96 26.16 -6.85
C THR A 282 12.96 27.25 -7.21
N PRO A 283 12.60 28.13 -6.26
CA PRO A 283 11.83 29.31 -6.59
C PRO A 283 12.62 30.24 -7.51
N SER A 284 11.95 30.82 -8.48
CA SER A 284 12.54 31.77 -9.45
C SER A 284 11.61 32.95 -9.61
N PRO A 285 12.14 34.18 -9.70
CA PRO A 285 11.33 35.35 -9.99
C PRO A 285 10.74 35.24 -11.40
N GLY A 286 9.41 35.20 -11.49
CA GLY A 286 8.72 35.22 -12.77
C GLY A 286 8.48 36.62 -13.30
N LYS A 287 8.01 36.70 -14.57
CA LYS A 287 7.59 37.95 -15.17
C LYS A 287 6.47 38.60 -14.33
N GLY A 288 6.64 39.89 -13.99
CA GLY A 288 5.66 40.62 -13.19
C GLY A 288 5.70 40.35 -11.68
N GLY A 289 6.83 39.86 -11.13
CA GLY A 289 7.01 39.66 -9.69
C GLY A 289 6.28 38.40 -9.11
N LYS A 290 5.70 37.56 -9.96
CA LYS A 290 5.11 36.29 -9.53
C LYS A 290 6.21 35.25 -9.34
N GLU A 291 6.26 34.67 -8.16
CA GLU A 291 7.15 33.54 -7.87
C GLU A 291 6.75 32.31 -8.73
N MET A 292 7.73 31.70 -9.37
CA MET A 292 7.60 30.46 -10.14
C MET A 292 8.57 29.40 -9.60
N TYR A 293 8.28 28.13 -9.84
CA TYR A 293 9.18 27.03 -9.48
C TYR A 293 9.73 26.39 -10.75
N GLN A 294 11.03 26.24 -10.82
CA GLN A 294 11.72 25.64 -11.97
C GLN A 294 12.79 24.67 -11.52
N ILE A 295 13.21 23.77 -12.43
CA ILE A 295 14.28 22.83 -12.14
C ILE A 295 15.61 23.57 -12.10
N GLY A 296 16.26 23.54 -10.94
CA GLY A 296 17.62 24.05 -10.75
C GLY A 296 18.67 23.05 -11.20
N GLN A 297 18.52 21.78 -10.80
CA GLN A 297 19.47 20.70 -11.10
C GLN A 297 18.74 19.42 -11.47
N GLN A 298 19.33 18.65 -12.40
CA GLN A 298 18.92 17.28 -12.73
C GLN A 298 20.12 16.36 -12.54
N THR A 299 19.94 15.32 -11.73
CA THR A 299 20.95 14.29 -11.45
C THR A 299 20.44 12.95 -11.91
N ARG A 300 21.20 12.24 -12.75
CA ARG A 300 20.89 10.88 -13.15
C ARG A 300 21.18 9.94 -11.99
N ALA A 301 20.15 9.26 -11.47
CA ALA A 301 20.27 8.38 -10.31
C ALA A 301 20.16 6.89 -10.69
N HIS A 302 19.12 6.51 -11.42
CA HIS A 302 18.79 5.12 -11.63
C HIS A 302 18.53 4.75 -13.09
N GLU A 303 18.60 3.45 -13.41
CA GLU A 303 17.96 2.92 -14.59
C GLU A 303 16.46 2.72 -14.35
N GLY A 304 15.62 3.29 -15.20
CA GLY A 304 14.18 3.30 -15.03
C GLY A 304 13.73 4.32 -13.98
N SER A 305 12.59 4.07 -13.34
CA SER A 305 11.98 5.05 -12.44
C SER A 305 12.69 5.17 -11.09
N VAL A 306 12.76 6.38 -10.54
CA VAL A 306 13.03 6.59 -9.11
C VAL A 306 11.71 6.47 -8.36
N PHE A 307 11.49 5.35 -7.68
CA PHE A 307 10.22 5.09 -6.99
C PHE A 307 10.16 5.60 -5.57
N ALA A 308 11.31 5.69 -4.92
CA ALA A 308 11.41 6.11 -3.53
C ALA A 308 12.51 7.16 -3.35
N LEU A 309 12.20 8.16 -2.57
CA LEU A 309 13.14 9.09 -1.98
C LEU A 309 12.91 9.11 -0.47
N CYS A 310 13.98 9.16 0.31
CA CYS A 310 13.92 9.27 1.75
C CYS A 310 15.06 10.18 2.21
N ARG A 311 14.75 11.16 3.04
CA ARG A 311 15.75 11.99 3.68
C ARG A 311 16.05 11.45 5.06
N ARG A 312 17.34 11.20 5.34
CA ARG A 312 17.81 10.77 6.64
C ARG A 312 17.97 11.95 7.60
N ARG A 313 18.07 11.64 8.90
CA ARG A 313 18.27 12.62 9.97
C ARG A 313 19.59 13.37 9.85
N ASP A 314 20.62 12.72 9.29
CA ASP A 314 21.93 13.29 9.03
C ASP A 314 21.95 14.24 7.80
N GLY A 315 20.82 14.39 7.11
CA GLY A 315 20.67 15.24 5.93
C GLY A 315 20.98 14.53 4.61
N THR A 316 21.51 13.30 4.62
CA THR A 316 21.70 12.51 3.40
C THR A 316 20.37 12.11 2.77
N VAL A 317 20.37 11.94 1.46
CA VAL A 317 19.21 11.53 0.68
C VAL A 317 19.40 10.09 0.20
N LEU A 318 18.39 9.28 0.37
CA LEU A 318 18.34 7.93 -0.19
C LEU A 318 17.40 7.91 -1.39
N SER A 319 17.78 7.18 -2.44
CA SER A 319 16.92 6.93 -3.59
C SER A 319 16.81 5.44 -3.89
N GLY A 320 15.64 5.02 -4.36
CA GLY A 320 15.36 3.65 -4.72
C GLY A 320 14.94 3.49 -6.17
N GLY A 321 15.64 2.62 -6.91
CA GLY A 321 15.47 2.41 -8.32
C GLY A 321 14.49 1.30 -8.68
N GLY A 322 13.78 1.51 -9.79
CA GLY A 322 12.75 0.61 -10.27
C GLY A 322 13.27 -0.52 -11.15
N LYS A 323 14.36 -0.35 -11.88
CA LYS A 323 14.87 -1.35 -12.82
C LYS A 323 16.22 -1.93 -12.37
N ASP A 324 17.07 -1.09 -11.85
CA ASP A 324 18.41 -1.46 -11.37
C ASP A 324 18.41 -2.10 -9.97
N ARG A 325 17.28 -2.10 -9.24
CA ARG A 325 17.13 -2.66 -7.89
C ARG A 325 18.11 -2.07 -6.86
N ARG A 326 18.61 -0.85 -7.07
CA ARG A 326 19.60 -0.22 -6.20
C ARG A 326 18.97 0.71 -5.19
N VAL A 327 19.59 0.75 -4.03
CA VAL A 327 19.44 1.83 -3.04
C VAL A 327 20.72 2.65 -3.09
N LEU A 328 20.59 3.94 -3.40
CA LEU A 328 21.70 4.88 -3.50
C LEU A 328 21.61 5.91 -2.37
N SER A 329 22.75 6.26 -1.81
CA SER A 329 22.89 7.33 -0.81
C SER A 329 23.63 8.51 -1.43
N TRP A 330 23.10 9.71 -1.21
CA TRP A 330 23.56 10.95 -1.79
C TRP A 330 23.88 11.96 -0.68
N SER A 331 24.93 12.78 -0.91
CA SER A 331 25.15 13.99 -0.10
C SER A 331 23.99 14.99 -0.30
N PRO A 332 23.89 16.03 0.54
CA PRO A 332 22.92 17.12 0.32
C PRO A 332 23.05 17.79 -1.06
N GLU A 333 24.24 17.79 -1.66
CA GLU A 333 24.55 18.35 -2.99
C GLU A 333 24.31 17.34 -4.13
N LEU A 334 23.71 16.18 -3.82
CA LEU A 334 23.44 15.08 -4.75
C LEU A 334 24.69 14.45 -5.37
N GLN A 335 25.77 14.32 -4.59
CA GLN A 335 26.92 13.50 -4.93
C GLN A 335 26.72 12.08 -4.39
N LEU A 336 26.99 11.05 -5.19
CA LEU A 336 26.84 9.66 -4.80
C LEU A 336 27.85 9.29 -3.70
N LEU A 337 27.35 8.77 -2.58
CA LEU A 337 28.16 8.33 -1.44
C LEU A 337 28.28 6.81 -1.38
N HIS A 338 27.15 6.10 -1.45
CA HIS A 338 27.08 4.64 -1.36
C HIS A 338 26.02 4.08 -2.29
N GLU A 339 26.21 2.82 -2.69
CA GLU A 339 25.22 2.08 -3.44
C GLU A 339 25.12 0.61 -2.94
N VAL A 340 23.91 0.07 -2.94
CA VAL A 340 23.64 -1.34 -2.63
C VAL A 340 22.60 -1.87 -3.59
N GLU A 341 22.87 -3.03 -4.22
CA GLU A 341 21.92 -3.72 -5.07
C GLU A 341 21.13 -4.76 -4.27
N LEU A 342 19.81 -4.78 -4.45
CA LEU A 342 18.95 -5.81 -3.85
C LEU A 342 19.00 -7.10 -4.68
N PRO A 343 18.96 -8.27 -4.03
CA PRO A 343 18.83 -9.55 -4.74
C PRO A 343 17.62 -9.57 -5.67
N GLU A 344 17.75 -10.17 -6.83
CA GLU A 344 16.72 -10.21 -7.87
C GLU A 344 15.40 -10.82 -7.36
N SER A 345 15.48 -11.77 -6.43
CA SER A 345 14.33 -12.42 -5.81
C SER A 345 13.35 -11.43 -5.14
N PHE A 346 13.82 -10.28 -4.67
CA PHE A 346 12.98 -9.27 -4.00
C PHE A 346 12.45 -8.19 -4.95
N GLY A 347 12.96 -8.12 -6.18
CA GLY A 347 12.54 -7.13 -7.16
C GLY A 347 13.04 -5.72 -6.87
N ALA A 348 12.36 -4.72 -7.42
CA ALA A 348 12.75 -3.32 -7.35
C ALA A 348 12.38 -2.66 -6.01
N VAL A 349 13.11 -1.59 -5.67
CA VAL A 349 12.79 -0.74 -4.51
C VAL A 349 11.51 0.02 -4.78
N ARG A 350 10.58 0.02 -3.81
CA ARG A 350 9.30 0.71 -3.91
C ARG A 350 9.13 1.81 -2.88
N THR A 351 9.60 1.56 -1.66
CA THR A 351 9.62 2.55 -0.58
C THR A 351 10.86 2.34 0.28
N ILE A 352 11.36 3.41 0.87
CA ILE A 352 12.46 3.41 1.83
C ILE A 352 12.00 4.18 3.05
N ALA A 353 12.24 3.62 4.23
CA ALA A 353 12.03 4.30 5.50
C ALA A 353 13.27 4.15 6.39
N GLU A 354 13.57 5.20 7.17
CA GLU A 354 14.65 5.18 8.15
C GLU A 354 14.18 4.46 9.41
N GLY A 355 14.91 3.43 9.80
CA GLY A 355 14.74 2.71 11.04
C GLY A 355 15.50 3.33 12.22
N PRO A 356 15.63 2.60 13.35
CA PRO A 356 16.50 3.00 14.45
C PRO A 356 17.98 2.97 14.06
N GLY A 357 18.76 3.98 14.52
CA GLY A 357 20.19 4.06 14.22
C GLY A 357 20.48 4.21 12.73
N GLU A 358 21.30 3.34 12.18
CA GLU A 358 21.66 3.30 10.76
C GLU A 358 20.76 2.35 9.94
N GLU A 359 19.79 1.71 10.56
CA GLU A 359 18.93 0.76 9.89
C GLU A 359 18.04 1.42 8.84
N LEU A 360 17.87 0.71 7.76
CA LEU A 360 16.96 1.05 6.67
C LEU A 360 15.96 -0.06 6.48
N LEU A 361 14.75 0.35 6.15
CA LEU A 361 13.64 -0.52 5.82
C LEU A 361 13.26 -0.29 4.37
N VAL A 362 13.17 -1.35 3.59
CA VAL A 362 12.91 -1.27 2.16
C VAL A 362 11.71 -2.13 1.80
N GLY A 363 10.66 -1.50 1.28
CA GLY A 363 9.53 -2.20 0.67
C GLY A 363 9.78 -2.39 -0.83
N THR A 364 9.43 -3.57 -1.35
CA THR A 364 9.79 -3.95 -2.71
C THR A 364 8.57 -4.24 -3.61
N THR A 365 8.79 -4.25 -4.92
CA THR A 365 7.76 -4.56 -5.91
C THR A 365 7.31 -6.02 -5.90
N ARG A 366 8.09 -6.92 -5.30
CA ARG A 366 7.72 -8.32 -5.08
C ARG A 366 7.13 -8.58 -3.69
N ASN A 367 6.49 -7.57 -3.12
CA ASN A 367 5.73 -7.66 -1.88
C ASN A 367 6.56 -8.15 -0.67
N ALA A 368 7.85 -7.80 -0.63
CA ALA A 368 8.71 -8.05 0.51
C ALA A 368 9.04 -6.75 1.26
N LEU A 369 9.20 -6.87 2.57
CA LEU A 369 9.86 -5.88 3.41
C LEU A 369 11.24 -6.41 3.79
N LEU A 370 12.24 -5.57 3.60
CA LEU A 370 13.63 -5.87 3.90
C LEU A 370 14.12 -4.91 4.98
N ARG A 371 15.06 -5.39 5.79
CA ARG A 371 15.76 -4.64 6.82
C ARG A 371 17.26 -4.78 6.61
N GLY A 372 18.00 -3.72 6.80
CA GLY A 372 19.46 -3.76 6.65
C GLY A 372 20.12 -2.40 6.77
N THR A 373 21.35 -2.30 6.32
CA THR A 373 22.13 -1.06 6.22
C THR A 373 22.81 -1.01 4.84
N LEU A 374 23.30 0.15 4.48
CA LEU A 374 24.08 0.31 3.23
C LEU A 374 25.37 -0.51 3.24
N GLY A 375 25.94 -0.78 4.44
CA GLY A 375 27.18 -1.56 4.57
C GLY A 375 26.98 -3.07 4.67
N SER A 376 25.89 -3.52 5.32
CA SER A 376 25.63 -4.96 5.56
C SER A 376 24.68 -5.60 4.56
N GLY A 377 24.07 -4.80 3.68
CA GLY A 377 23.00 -5.28 2.78
C GLY A 377 21.66 -5.48 3.50
N PHE A 378 20.73 -6.16 2.80
CA PHE A 378 19.34 -6.26 3.23
C PHE A 378 18.87 -7.70 3.37
N THR A 379 18.14 -8.00 4.45
CA THR A 379 17.51 -9.29 4.72
C THR A 379 15.99 -9.15 4.79
N PRO A 380 15.23 -10.18 4.37
CA PRO A 380 13.77 -10.11 4.41
C PRO A 380 13.24 -10.26 5.83
N ILE A 381 12.26 -9.44 6.19
CA ILE A 381 11.52 -9.50 7.45
C ILE A 381 10.04 -9.86 7.22
N VAL A 382 9.50 -9.50 6.07
CA VAL A 382 8.15 -9.89 5.63
C VAL A 382 8.23 -10.31 4.18
N GLN A 383 7.62 -11.45 3.87
CA GLN A 383 7.50 -11.96 2.50
C GLN A 383 6.06 -12.42 2.27
N GLY A 384 5.65 -12.51 1.01
CA GLY A 384 4.32 -12.95 0.63
C GLY A 384 4.24 -13.26 -0.86
N HIS A 385 3.12 -13.85 -1.26
CA HIS A 385 2.81 -14.02 -2.67
C HIS A 385 2.69 -12.67 -3.38
N THR A 386 3.09 -12.64 -4.64
CA THR A 386 3.01 -11.43 -5.47
C THR A 386 1.71 -11.34 -6.26
N ASP A 387 0.89 -12.38 -6.23
CA ASP A 387 -0.40 -12.48 -6.90
C ASP A 387 -1.38 -13.31 -6.06
N GLU A 388 -2.54 -13.66 -6.60
CA GLU A 388 -3.61 -14.36 -5.92
C GLU A 388 -3.17 -15.73 -5.37
N VAL A 389 -3.52 -16.02 -4.12
CA VAL A 389 -3.30 -17.33 -3.49
C VAL A 389 -4.50 -18.22 -3.79
N TRP A 390 -4.26 -19.41 -4.35
CA TRP A 390 -5.30 -20.35 -4.78
C TRP A 390 -5.38 -21.60 -3.95
N GLY A 391 -4.28 -22.00 -3.33
CA GLY A 391 -4.21 -23.24 -2.55
C GLY A 391 -3.58 -23.02 -1.18
N LEU A 392 -4.12 -23.75 -0.20
CA LEU A 392 -3.63 -23.82 1.16
C LEU A 392 -3.70 -25.26 1.64
N ALA A 393 -2.61 -25.78 2.21
CA ALA A 393 -2.57 -27.07 2.87
C ALA A 393 -1.78 -26.96 4.18
N THR A 394 -2.32 -27.54 5.24
CA THR A 394 -1.67 -27.54 6.56
C THR A 394 -0.92 -28.85 6.79
N HIS A 395 0.22 -28.78 7.47
CA HIS A 395 0.95 -29.97 7.89
C HIS A 395 0.20 -30.65 9.05
N PRO A 396 -0.01 -31.99 9.02
CA PRO A 396 -0.86 -32.68 10.00
C PRO A 396 -0.32 -32.67 11.43
N LYS A 397 0.99 -32.46 11.63
CA LYS A 397 1.64 -32.57 12.96
C LYS A 397 2.47 -31.35 13.34
N LEU A 398 2.94 -30.55 12.38
CA LEU A 398 3.81 -29.40 12.62
C LEU A 398 3.02 -28.10 12.37
N CYS A 399 3.40 -27.03 13.06
CA CYS A 399 2.87 -25.68 12.79
C CYS A 399 3.45 -25.15 11.49
N ARG A 400 3.17 -25.82 10.37
CA ARG A 400 3.61 -25.45 9.01
C ARG A 400 2.46 -25.56 8.03
N PHE A 401 2.49 -24.75 7.01
CA PHE A 401 1.50 -24.78 5.94
C PHE A 401 2.12 -24.41 4.59
N LEU A 402 1.54 -24.99 3.53
CA LEU A 402 1.87 -24.70 2.15
C LEU A 402 0.84 -23.78 1.53
N THR A 403 1.31 -22.85 0.71
CA THR A 403 0.44 -22.04 -0.15
C THR A 403 0.94 -22.07 -1.57
N CYS A 404 0.02 -22.02 -2.54
CA CYS A 404 0.36 -21.84 -3.94
C CYS A 404 -0.52 -20.74 -4.54
N GLY A 405 0.04 -19.99 -5.49
CA GLY A 405 -0.60 -18.82 -6.06
C GLY A 405 -0.48 -18.70 -7.57
N HIS A 406 -1.17 -17.71 -8.11
CA HIS A 406 -1.11 -17.34 -9.53
C HIS A 406 0.28 -16.81 -9.93
N ASP A 407 1.09 -16.37 -8.97
CA ASP A 407 2.48 -16.00 -9.15
C ASP A 407 3.41 -17.19 -9.46
N ARG A 408 2.83 -18.40 -9.57
CA ARG A 408 3.56 -19.65 -9.82
C ARG A 408 4.57 -20.01 -8.73
N GLN A 409 4.34 -19.54 -7.52
CA GLN A 409 5.14 -19.88 -6.35
C GLN A 409 4.42 -20.92 -5.49
N LEU A 410 5.15 -21.94 -5.07
CA LEU A 410 4.78 -22.82 -3.96
C LEU A 410 5.62 -22.41 -2.76
N CYS A 411 4.96 -22.02 -1.68
CA CYS A 411 5.62 -21.48 -0.49
C CYS A 411 5.32 -22.36 0.73
N LEU A 412 6.37 -22.79 1.45
CA LEU A 412 6.24 -23.41 2.77
C LEU A 412 6.49 -22.36 3.85
N TRP A 413 5.55 -22.25 4.75
CA TRP A 413 5.57 -21.31 5.86
C TRP A 413 5.78 -22.03 7.18
N ASP A 414 6.59 -21.46 8.05
CA ASP A 414 6.63 -21.81 9.46
C ASP A 414 5.63 -20.91 10.22
N GLY A 415 4.57 -21.50 10.73
CA GLY A 415 3.51 -20.78 11.44
C GLY A 415 3.92 -20.32 12.84
N SER A 416 4.92 -20.96 13.46
CA SER A 416 5.43 -20.56 14.78
C SER A 416 6.33 -19.34 14.69
N GLU A 417 7.20 -19.31 13.67
CA GLU A 417 8.13 -18.22 13.40
C GLU A 417 7.56 -17.14 12.49
N HIS A 418 6.37 -17.38 11.93
CA HIS A 418 5.74 -16.51 10.92
C HIS A 418 6.68 -16.15 9.76
N ALA A 419 7.44 -17.12 9.30
CA ALA A 419 8.48 -16.95 8.30
C ALA A 419 8.30 -17.86 7.10
N LEU A 420 8.78 -17.41 5.94
CA LEU A 420 8.92 -18.25 4.76
C LEU A 420 10.09 -19.21 4.97
N ALA A 421 9.80 -20.51 5.10
CA ALA A 421 10.83 -21.53 5.24
C ALA A 421 11.56 -21.80 3.90
N TRP A 422 10.79 -21.94 2.82
CA TRP A 422 11.29 -21.99 1.45
C TRP A 422 10.21 -21.66 0.43
N SER A 423 10.62 -21.34 -0.79
CA SER A 423 9.73 -21.18 -1.94
C SER A 423 10.29 -21.87 -3.17
N LEU A 424 9.41 -22.38 -4.02
CA LEU A 424 9.73 -23.03 -5.27
C LEU A 424 8.93 -22.40 -6.41
N GLY A 425 9.62 -21.95 -7.45
CA GLY A 425 8.98 -21.49 -8.70
C GLY A 425 8.50 -22.68 -9.50
N LEU A 426 7.22 -22.71 -9.86
CA LEU A 426 6.64 -23.74 -10.70
C LEU A 426 6.80 -23.35 -12.17
N GLU A 427 7.63 -24.11 -12.92
CA GLU A 427 7.74 -23.95 -14.37
C GLU A 427 6.53 -24.59 -15.05
N VAL A 428 5.70 -23.80 -15.72
CA VAL A 428 4.66 -24.30 -16.61
C VAL A 428 5.31 -24.58 -17.97
N ARG A 429 5.75 -25.80 -18.21
CA ARG A 429 6.15 -26.24 -19.54
C ARG A 429 4.92 -26.41 -20.42
N GLY A 430 4.75 -25.53 -21.38
CA GLY A 430 3.79 -25.63 -22.49
C GLY A 430 2.36 -25.20 -22.17
N GLY A 431 1.93 -24.22 -22.91
CA GLY A 431 0.60 -23.69 -23.14
C GLY A 431 -0.61 -24.46 -22.59
N LEU A 432 -0.94 -24.28 -21.34
CA LEU A 432 -2.27 -24.55 -20.83
C LEU A 432 -2.95 -23.20 -20.63
N ASN A 433 -3.82 -22.91 -21.57
CA ASN A 433 -4.78 -21.83 -21.48
C ASN A 433 -5.71 -22.13 -20.28
N TRP A 434 -5.57 -21.38 -19.19
CA TRP A 434 -6.41 -21.52 -17.99
C TRP A 434 -7.78 -20.88 -18.23
N GLY A 435 -8.50 -21.41 -19.21
CA GLY A 435 -9.94 -21.25 -19.33
C GLY A 435 -10.61 -22.35 -18.53
N GLY A 436 -11.35 -21.96 -17.49
CA GLY A 436 -12.22 -22.76 -16.65
C GLY A 436 -12.30 -24.26 -16.92
N GLY A 437 -11.51 -25.07 -16.23
CA GLY A 437 -11.55 -26.51 -16.36
C GLY A 437 -11.26 -27.20 -15.02
N VAL A 438 -12.18 -28.03 -14.65
CA VAL A 438 -12.22 -28.95 -13.51
C VAL A 438 -10.90 -29.69 -13.34
N TRP A 439 -10.33 -29.66 -12.16
CA TRP A 439 -9.21 -30.51 -11.75
C TRP A 439 -9.65 -31.97 -11.72
N GLY A 440 -9.35 -32.68 -12.80
CA GLY A 440 -9.36 -34.14 -12.79
C GLY A 440 -8.13 -34.64 -12.02
N GLY A 441 -8.34 -35.40 -10.96
CA GLY A 441 -7.30 -35.89 -10.06
C GLY A 441 -6.17 -36.63 -10.79
N ARG A 442 -4.96 -36.08 -10.64
CA ARG A 442 -3.73 -36.87 -10.59
C ARG A 442 -3.03 -36.50 -9.30
N GLU A 443 -2.92 -37.48 -8.44
CA GLU A 443 -2.10 -37.43 -7.24
C GLU A 443 -0.68 -37.06 -7.64
N ILE A 444 -0.26 -35.84 -7.27
CA ILE A 444 1.17 -35.54 -7.24
C ILE A 444 1.68 -36.17 -5.96
N GLY A 445 2.25 -37.37 -6.09
CA GLY A 445 2.96 -38.02 -4.99
C GLY A 445 4.18 -37.22 -4.58
N LEU A 446 4.01 -36.30 -3.64
CA LEU A 446 5.09 -35.66 -2.89
C LEU A 446 5.32 -36.47 -1.61
N TRP A 447 5.89 -37.68 -1.76
CA TRP A 447 6.51 -38.40 -0.67
C TRP A 447 8.00 -38.50 -0.95
N GLY A 448 8.77 -37.86 -0.12
CA GLY A 448 10.20 -38.04 -0.08
C GLY A 448 11.01 -36.76 0.05
N VAL A 449 11.05 -36.18 1.22
CA VAL A 449 12.26 -35.88 2.05
C VAL A 449 11.76 -35.53 3.44
#